data_ded37fdb02867cd82ef122177d3b5f73
#
_entry.id   ded37fdb02867cd82ef122177d3b5f73
#
_cell.length_a   1.000
_cell.length_b   1.000
_cell.length_c   1.000
_cell.angle_alpha   90.00
_cell.angle_beta   90.00
_cell.angle_gamma   90.00
#
_symmetry.space_group_name_H-M   'P 1'
#
loop_
_entity.id
_entity.type
_entity.pdbx_description
1 polymer ?
#
loop_
_entity_poly.entity_id
_entity_poly.type
_entity_poly.pdbx_seq_one_letter_code
_entity_poly.pdbx_strand_id
1 'polypeptide(L)'
;MNYNLPNSDKPVVCVLSGGLDSTVLAYLLKKRYKDVRLLAFNYGQRHSIELEKAKITANKLNSPLKIIDISFIGDIVKDVCSLSDKTTVSLPTNEESKDDVQANFVVPYRNLVFQSIALSYAESLRAEYVFLGIQNGDNNGFWDCRPNYYEKLNELTSLNDLYKIKVLTPFIDLTKVEEIALGKTLGVPFEDTWTCYEGSKDGKPCGICHSCAERLEAFKKLGLKDPLND
;
A
#
# COMPACT_ATOMS: atom_id res chain seq x y z
N MET A 1 8.23 -19.45 4.57
CA MET A 1 9.08 -18.39 3.97
C MET A 1 9.55 -17.45 5.05
N ASN A 2 10.82 -17.10 5.05
CA ASN A 2 11.36 -16.16 6.05
C ASN A 2 11.31 -14.76 5.42
N TYR A 3 10.31 -13.96 5.78
CA TYR A 3 10.10 -12.61 5.22
C TYR A 3 11.08 -11.56 5.76
N ASN A 4 12.19 -12.00 6.33
CA ASN A 4 13.28 -11.16 6.85
C ASN A 4 12.78 -10.09 7.85
N LEU A 5 11.75 -10.42 8.65
CA LEU A 5 11.20 -9.52 9.64
C LEU A 5 12.10 -9.50 10.88
N PRO A 6 12.72 -8.37 11.22
CA PRO A 6 13.58 -8.25 12.39
C PRO A 6 12.77 -8.43 13.68
N ASN A 7 13.45 -8.76 14.78
CA ASN A 7 12.82 -8.77 16.09
C ASN A 7 12.69 -7.34 16.62
N SER A 8 11.58 -7.04 17.28
CA SER A 8 11.39 -5.82 18.05
C SER A 8 10.39 -6.08 19.18
N ASP A 9 10.70 -5.54 20.36
CA ASP A 9 9.75 -5.43 21.48
C ASP A 9 9.05 -4.06 21.51
N LYS A 10 9.47 -3.14 20.62
CA LYS A 10 8.88 -1.81 20.46
C LYS A 10 7.71 -1.84 19.46
N PRO A 11 6.87 -0.81 19.45
CA PRO A 11 5.87 -0.64 18.40
C PRO A 11 6.49 -0.69 17.02
N VAL A 12 5.75 -1.18 16.05
CA VAL A 12 6.08 -1.07 14.62
C VAL A 12 4.97 -0.33 13.89
N VAL A 13 5.32 0.45 12.88
CA VAL A 13 4.36 1.19 12.06
C VAL A 13 4.15 0.46 10.74
N CYS A 14 2.91 0.24 10.35
CA CYS A 14 2.53 -0.30 9.05
C CYS A 14 1.69 0.74 8.31
N VAL A 15 2.13 1.13 7.13
CA VAL A 15 1.33 1.95 6.22
C VAL A 15 0.26 1.07 5.60
N LEU A 16 -1.01 1.39 5.87
CA LEU A 16 -2.18 0.63 5.47
C LEU A 16 -3.05 1.47 4.53
N SER A 17 -3.06 1.14 3.26
CA SER A 17 -3.93 1.81 2.27
C SER A 17 -5.37 1.27 2.26
N GLY A 18 -5.59 0.03 2.73
CA GLY A 18 -6.83 -0.72 2.54
C GLY A 18 -6.80 -1.56 1.25
N GLY A 19 -5.72 -1.48 0.50
CA GLY A 19 -5.41 -2.38 -0.63
C GLY A 19 -5.00 -3.77 -0.18
N LEU A 20 -4.95 -4.72 -1.13
CA LEU A 20 -4.62 -6.11 -0.87
C LEU A 20 -3.26 -6.24 -0.18
N ASP A 21 -2.21 -5.66 -0.76
CA ASP A 21 -0.81 -5.83 -0.35
C ASP A 21 -0.58 -5.32 1.08
N SER A 22 -1.01 -4.10 1.36
CA SER A 22 -0.89 -3.49 2.68
C SER A 22 -1.72 -4.22 3.74
N THR A 23 -2.85 -4.82 3.36
CA THR A 23 -3.68 -5.62 4.26
C THR A 23 -2.99 -6.95 4.58
N VAL A 24 -2.47 -7.68 3.58
CA VAL A 24 -1.70 -8.91 3.81
C VAL A 24 -0.50 -8.64 4.71
N LEU A 25 0.21 -7.52 4.47
CA LEU A 25 1.32 -7.09 5.32
C LEU A 25 0.87 -6.84 6.77
N ALA A 26 -0.23 -6.12 6.97
CA ALA A 26 -0.74 -5.83 8.32
C ALA A 26 -1.07 -7.12 9.10
N TYR A 27 -1.67 -8.11 8.44
CA TYR A 27 -1.93 -9.44 9.02
C TYR A 27 -0.64 -10.18 9.36
N LEU A 28 0.37 -10.14 8.48
CA LEU A 28 1.68 -10.74 8.73
C LEU A 28 2.36 -10.11 9.94
N LEU A 29 2.37 -8.77 10.00
CA LEU A 29 2.99 -8.04 11.11
C LEU A 29 2.28 -8.31 12.43
N LYS A 30 0.94 -8.39 12.43
CA LYS A 30 0.18 -8.70 13.65
C LYS A 30 0.46 -10.09 14.21
N LYS A 31 0.82 -11.07 13.37
CA LYS A 31 1.30 -12.37 13.83
C LYS A 31 2.70 -12.32 14.44
N ARG A 32 3.52 -11.34 14.05
CA ARG A 32 4.93 -11.26 14.42
C ARG A 32 5.19 -10.30 15.59
N TYR A 33 4.44 -9.19 15.67
CA TYR A 33 4.67 -8.12 16.64
C TYR A 33 3.48 -7.94 17.57
N LYS A 34 3.78 -7.60 18.82
CA LYS A 34 2.75 -7.36 19.86
C LYS A 34 2.01 -6.05 19.65
N ASP A 35 2.74 -4.99 19.24
CA ASP A 35 2.20 -3.64 19.05
C ASP A 35 2.42 -3.19 17.59
N VAL A 36 1.37 -3.33 16.78
CA VAL A 36 1.34 -2.87 15.39
C VAL A 36 0.46 -1.62 15.31
N ARG A 37 1.06 -0.51 14.91
CA ARG A 37 0.40 0.78 14.70
C ARG A 37 0.15 0.98 13.22
N LEU A 38 -1.11 1.11 12.85
CA LEU A 38 -1.51 1.27 11.47
C LEU A 38 -1.60 2.77 11.13
N LEU A 39 -1.14 3.12 9.93
CA LEU A 39 -1.14 4.49 9.44
C LEU A 39 -1.74 4.53 8.04
N ALA A 40 -2.81 5.29 7.85
CA ALA A 40 -3.44 5.50 6.56
C ALA A 40 -3.43 6.99 6.18
N PHE A 41 -3.51 7.27 4.89
CA PHE A 41 -3.49 8.63 4.36
C PHE A 41 -4.77 8.93 3.57
N ASN A 42 -5.39 10.07 3.88
CA ASN A 42 -6.35 10.71 3.01
C ASN A 42 -5.59 11.77 2.20
N TYR A 43 -5.35 11.51 0.91
CA TYR A 43 -4.63 12.42 0.01
C TYR A 43 -5.52 12.97 -1.12
N GLY A 44 -6.85 12.89 -0.91
CA GLY A 44 -7.81 13.33 -1.92
C GLY A 44 -8.04 12.29 -3.03
N GLN A 45 -7.74 10.99 -2.76
CA GLN A 45 -8.00 9.90 -3.70
C GLN A 45 -9.48 9.85 -4.09
N ARG A 46 -9.73 9.42 -5.33
CA ARG A 46 -11.08 9.35 -5.94
C ARG A 46 -12.10 8.58 -5.10
N HIS A 47 -11.67 7.60 -4.29
CA HIS A 47 -12.55 6.73 -3.53
C HIS A 47 -12.19 6.67 -2.05
N SER A 48 -13.15 7.01 -1.21
CA SER A 48 -13.07 6.78 0.25
C SER A 48 -13.10 5.29 0.63
N ILE A 49 -13.43 4.40 -0.32
CA ILE A 49 -13.54 2.95 -0.09
C ILE A 49 -12.25 2.38 0.49
N GLU A 50 -11.08 2.79 0.02
CA GLU A 50 -9.80 2.34 0.56
C GLU A 50 -9.68 2.63 2.06
N LEU A 51 -10.03 3.85 2.49
CA LEU A 51 -9.98 4.22 3.90
C LEU A 51 -10.99 3.44 4.75
N GLU A 52 -12.17 3.13 4.20
CA GLU A 52 -13.13 2.26 4.89
C GLU A 52 -12.60 0.83 5.04
N LYS A 53 -11.96 0.28 4.01
CA LYS A 53 -11.29 -1.03 4.08
C LYS A 53 -10.13 -1.03 5.08
N ALA A 54 -9.36 0.06 5.14
CA ALA A 54 -8.31 0.23 6.17
C ALA A 54 -8.89 0.23 7.60
N LYS A 55 -10.03 0.91 7.83
CA LYS A 55 -10.72 0.89 9.13
C LYS A 55 -11.23 -0.51 9.50
N ILE A 56 -11.82 -1.23 8.54
CA ILE A 56 -12.30 -2.60 8.75
C ILE A 56 -11.12 -3.51 9.14
N THR A 57 -10.01 -3.44 8.40
CA THR A 57 -8.79 -4.20 8.69
C THR A 57 -8.25 -3.89 10.08
N ALA A 58 -8.15 -2.62 10.44
CA ALA A 58 -7.67 -2.18 11.75
C ALA A 58 -8.53 -2.74 12.90
N ASN A 59 -9.86 -2.71 12.74
CA ASN A 59 -10.80 -3.26 13.72
C ASN A 59 -10.64 -4.78 13.85
N LYS A 60 -10.56 -5.52 12.74
CA LYS A 60 -10.37 -6.98 12.74
C LYS A 60 -9.05 -7.40 13.40
N LEU A 61 -7.99 -6.62 13.20
CA LEU A 61 -6.68 -6.85 13.81
C LEU A 61 -6.58 -6.35 15.24
N ASN A 62 -7.58 -5.64 15.75
CA ASN A 62 -7.51 -4.93 17.03
C ASN A 62 -6.19 -4.13 17.14
N SER A 63 -5.92 -3.31 16.11
CA SER A 63 -4.70 -2.50 15.99
C SER A 63 -5.08 -1.02 15.84
N PRO A 64 -4.44 -0.11 16.62
CA PRO A 64 -4.72 1.31 16.51
C PRO A 64 -4.42 1.83 15.09
N LEU A 65 -5.40 2.51 14.49
CA LEU A 65 -5.28 3.16 13.18
C LEU A 65 -5.24 4.66 13.35
N LYS A 66 -4.22 5.30 12.79
CA LYS A 66 -4.16 6.75 12.62
C LYS A 66 -4.38 7.09 11.16
N ILE A 67 -5.33 7.96 10.87
CA ILE A 67 -5.56 8.49 9.52
C ILE A 67 -5.04 9.92 9.50
N ILE A 68 -4.16 10.23 8.55
CA ILE A 68 -3.60 11.57 8.34
C ILE A 68 -4.25 12.16 7.08
N ASP A 69 -4.84 13.33 7.25
CA ASP A 69 -5.35 14.10 6.12
C ASP A 69 -4.23 14.94 5.52
N ILE A 70 -3.93 14.65 4.25
CA ILE A 70 -2.98 15.36 3.40
C ILE A 70 -3.63 15.67 2.04
N SER A 71 -4.95 15.85 2.03
CA SER A 71 -5.74 16.08 0.81
C SER A 71 -5.29 17.32 0.03
N PHE A 72 -4.60 18.27 0.69
CA PHE A 72 -3.97 19.42 0.03
C PHE A 72 -2.96 19.02 -1.06
N ILE A 73 -2.39 17.80 -1.02
CA ILE A 73 -1.54 17.30 -2.10
C ILE A 73 -2.32 17.19 -3.41
N GLY A 74 -3.60 16.80 -3.35
CA GLY A 74 -4.47 16.77 -4.51
C GLY A 74 -4.55 18.12 -5.21
N ASP A 75 -4.61 19.22 -4.45
CA ASP A 75 -4.62 20.59 -5.02
C ASP A 75 -3.29 20.95 -5.69
N ILE A 76 -2.17 20.45 -5.18
CA ILE A 76 -0.83 20.71 -5.76
C ILE A 76 -0.68 19.97 -7.09
N VAL A 77 -1.22 18.76 -7.22
CA VAL A 77 -0.97 17.86 -8.36
C VAL A 77 -2.16 17.73 -9.31
N LYS A 78 -3.23 18.48 -9.12
CA LYS A 78 -4.49 18.37 -9.89
C LYS A 78 -4.31 18.42 -11.40
N ASP A 79 -3.34 19.20 -11.89
CA ASP A 79 -3.11 19.41 -13.31
C ASP A 79 -2.20 18.34 -13.94
N VAL A 80 -1.63 17.43 -13.14
CA VAL A 80 -0.65 16.43 -13.62
C VAL A 80 -0.99 14.99 -13.22
N CYS A 81 -2.08 14.75 -12.46
CA CYS A 81 -2.43 13.43 -11.98
C CYS A 81 -3.92 13.11 -12.08
N SER A 82 -4.26 12.07 -12.82
CA SER A 82 -5.65 11.60 -12.99
C SER A 82 -6.27 10.98 -11.72
N LEU A 83 -5.46 10.61 -10.75
CA LEU A 83 -5.96 10.06 -9.49
C LEU A 83 -6.54 11.13 -8.54
N SER A 84 -6.18 12.40 -8.77
CA SER A 84 -6.67 13.54 -7.98
C SER A 84 -7.79 14.33 -8.67
N ASP A 85 -7.95 14.26 -10.01
CA ASP A 85 -9.00 14.96 -10.75
C ASP A 85 -9.78 14.02 -11.68
N LYS A 86 -11.11 14.05 -11.56
CA LYS A 86 -12.02 13.19 -12.33
C LYS A 86 -12.22 13.64 -13.78
N THR A 87 -11.72 14.80 -14.17
CA THR A 87 -12.20 15.49 -15.38
C THR A 87 -11.23 15.43 -16.56
N THR A 88 -9.95 15.13 -16.38
CA THR A 88 -8.94 15.44 -17.39
C THR A 88 -8.17 14.25 -17.99
N VAL A 89 -8.15 13.08 -17.36
CA VAL A 89 -7.34 11.95 -17.87
C VAL A 89 -8.10 10.63 -17.75
N SER A 90 -8.11 9.85 -18.85
CA SER A 90 -8.66 8.49 -18.89
C SER A 90 -7.80 7.52 -18.07
N LEU A 91 -8.44 6.51 -17.45
CA LEU A 91 -7.72 5.47 -16.73
C LEU A 91 -6.95 4.55 -17.69
N PRO A 92 -5.76 4.01 -17.29
CA PRO A 92 -4.99 3.14 -18.16
C PRO A 92 -5.75 1.88 -18.47
N THR A 93 -5.72 1.50 -19.73
CA THR A 93 -6.13 0.20 -20.22
C THR A 93 -4.91 -0.73 -20.29
N ASN A 94 -5.13 -2.06 -20.39
CA ASN A 94 -4.04 -3.03 -20.53
C ASN A 94 -3.19 -2.86 -21.80
N GLU A 95 -3.56 -1.94 -22.70
CA GLU A 95 -2.89 -1.66 -23.97
C GLU A 95 -1.91 -0.48 -23.91
N GLU A 96 -1.89 0.28 -22.81
CA GLU A 96 -1.01 1.44 -22.66
C GLU A 96 0.41 1.04 -22.28
N SER A 97 1.39 1.77 -22.80
CA SER A 97 2.81 1.55 -22.48
C SER A 97 3.10 1.87 -21.01
N LYS A 98 4.18 1.28 -20.45
CA LYS A 98 4.61 1.56 -19.07
C LYS A 98 4.90 3.03 -18.83
N ASP A 99 5.38 3.75 -19.85
CA ASP A 99 5.72 5.16 -19.76
C ASP A 99 4.44 6.03 -19.71
N ASP A 100 3.38 5.65 -20.43
CA ASP A 100 2.09 6.34 -20.40
C ASP A 100 1.39 6.16 -19.04
N VAL A 101 1.49 4.96 -18.44
CA VAL A 101 0.99 4.69 -17.10
C VAL A 101 1.71 5.56 -16.07
N GLN A 102 3.03 5.70 -16.15
CA GLN A 102 3.79 6.56 -15.24
C GLN A 102 3.40 8.04 -15.37
N ALA A 103 3.22 8.53 -16.59
CA ALA A 103 2.93 9.95 -16.82
C ALA A 103 1.56 10.36 -16.23
N ASN A 104 0.57 9.48 -16.25
CA ASN A 104 -0.82 9.84 -15.96
C ASN A 104 -1.31 9.44 -14.55
N PHE A 105 -0.65 8.48 -13.88
CA PHE A 105 -1.12 7.87 -12.63
C PHE A 105 -0.20 8.10 -11.43
N VAL A 106 0.94 8.74 -11.64
CA VAL A 106 1.85 9.06 -10.54
C VAL A 106 1.41 10.34 -9.86
N VAL A 107 1.02 10.26 -8.60
CA VAL A 107 1.02 11.43 -7.72
C VAL A 107 2.49 11.74 -7.42
N PRO A 108 3.05 12.85 -7.92
CA PRO A 108 4.48 13.14 -7.79
C PRO A 108 4.96 13.07 -6.34
N TYR A 109 6.02 12.30 -6.09
CA TYR A 109 6.65 12.12 -4.76
C TYR A 109 5.71 11.64 -3.64
N ARG A 110 4.55 11.07 -3.95
CA ARG A 110 3.56 10.64 -2.95
C ARG A 110 4.16 9.69 -1.92
N ASN A 111 4.88 8.67 -2.37
CA ASN A 111 5.47 7.69 -1.46
C ASN A 111 6.51 8.33 -0.53
N LEU A 112 7.31 9.29 -1.01
CA LEU A 112 8.27 10.00 -0.17
C LEU A 112 7.57 10.85 0.90
N VAL A 113 6.45 11.50 0.57
CA VAL A 113 5.63 12.25 1.55
C VAL A 113 5.05 11.30 2.59
N PHE A 114 4.47 10.17 2.17
CA PHE A 114 3.94 9.17 3.08
C PHE A 114 5.02 8.63 4.02
N GLN A 115 6.20 8.34 3.50
CA GLN A 115 7.33 7.84 4.27
C GLN A 115 7.84 8.87 5.28
N SER A 116 7.93 10.14 4.89
CA SER A 116 8.36 11.21 5.81
C SER A 116 7.41 11.36 7.00
N ILE A 117 6.09 11.30 6.76
CA ILE A 117 5.07 11.34 7.81
C ILE A 117 5.11 10.05 8.65
N ALA A 118 5.27 8.90 8.00
CA ALA A 118 5.36 7.61 8.70
C ALA A 118 6.60 7.53 9.61
N LEU A 119 7.74 8.06 9.17
CA LEU A 119 8.96 8.16 9.97
C LEU A 119 8.75 9.09 11.18
N SER A 120 8.14 10.26 10.97
CA SER A 120 7.81 11.18 12.07
C SER A 120 6.85 10.53 13.08
N TYR A 121 5.85 9.79 12.60
CA TYR A 121 4.95 9.04 13.49
C TYR A 121 5.68 7.91 14.22
N ALA A 122 6.53 7.16 13.54
CA ALA A 122 7.32 6.09 14.14
C ALA A 122 8.25 6.64 15.25
N GLU A 123 8.92 7.77 15.00
CA GLU A 123 9.75 8.44 16.01
C GLU A 123 8.96 8.84 17.24
N SER A 124 7.76 9.43 17.06
CA SER A 124 6.89 9.81 18.19
C SER A 124 6.47 8.62 19.06
N LEU A 125 6.44 7.42 18.50
CA LEU A 125 6.14 6.16 19.19
C LEU A 125 7.39 5.44 19.71
N ARG A 126 8.58 5.96 19.41
CA ARG A 126 9.87 5.27 19.60
C ARG A 126 9.91 3.90 18.91
N ALA A 127 9.25 3.79 17.78
CA ALA A 127 9.26 2.60 16.92
C ALA A 127 10.60 2.46 16.20
N GLU A 128 10.98 1.24 15.85
CA GLU A 128 12.23 0.95 15.13
C GLU A 128 12.01 0.72 13.64
N TYR A 129 10.78 0.36 13.26
CA TYR A 129 10.48 -0.04 11.90
C TYR A 129 9.20 0.58 11.37
N VAL A 130 9.27 1.02 10.12
CA VAL A 130 8.12 1.36 9.28
C VAL A 130 8.04 0.33 8.17
N PHE A 131 6.86 -0.24 7.96
CA PHE A 131 6.62 -1.27 6.94
C PHE A 131 5.69 -0.77 5.85
N LEU A 132 6.03 -1.07 4.59
CA LEU A 132 5.21 -0.79 3.41
C LEU A 132 4.97 -2.08 2.61
N GLY A 133 3.76 -2.23 2.09
CA GLY A 133 3.35 -3.34 1.23
C GLY A 133 3.67 -3.06 -0.24
N ILE A 134 4.94 -2.88 -0.56
CA ILE A 134 5.43 -2.74 -1.94
C ILE A 134 5.76 -4.13 -2.46
N GLN A 135 5.31 -4.47 -3.67
CA GLN A 135 5.50 -5.77 -4.30
C GLN A 135 6.31 -5.66 -5.61
N ASN A 136 6.72 -6.79 -6.18
CA ASN A 136 7.60 -6.86 -7.35
C ASN A 136 7.03 -6.14 -8.59
N GLY A 137 5.71 -6.22 -8.84
CA GLY A 137 5.06 -5.55 -9.96
C GLY A 137 5.21 -4.02 -9.92
N ASP A 138 5.24 -3.43 -8.73
CA ASP A 138 5.40 -1.99 -8.54
C ASP A 138 6.79 -1.49 -8.99
N ASN A 139 7.83 -2.33 -8.87
CA ASN A 139 9.21 -2.00 -9.22
C ASN A 139 9.37 -1.60 -10.69
N ASN A 140 8.55 -2.15 -11.56
CA ASN A 140 8.61 -1.91 -13.00
C ASN A 140 7.94 -0.61 -13.43
N GLY A 141 6.98 -0.12 -12.62
CA GLY A 141 6.19 1.07 -12.92
C GLY A 141 6.67 2.32 -12.18
N PHE A 142 7.17 2.18 -10.94
CA PHE A 142 7.40 3.31 -10.05
C PHE A 142 8.83 3.32 -9.53
N TRP A 143 9.56 4.41 -9.75
CA TRP A 143 10.96 4.56 -9.33
C TRP A 143 11.13 4.49 -7.80
N ASP A 144 10.15 4.98 -7.06
CA ASP A 144 10.09 5.02 -5.59
C ASP A 144 9.56 3.72 -4.95
N CYS A 145 9.35 2.68 -5.77
CA CYS A 145 9.05 1.31 -5.33
C CYS A 145 10.25 0.36 -5.49
N ARG A 146 11.35 0.82 -6.06
CA ARG A 146 12.52 -0.01 -6.38
C ARG A 146 13.39 -0.28 -5.14
N PRO A 147 14.08 -1.44 -5.06
CA PRO A 147 14.95 -1.77 -3.93
C PRO A 147 16.01 -0.69 -3.62
N ASN A 148 16.68 -0.16 -4.66
CA ASN A 148 17.71 0.86 -4.50
C ASN A 148 17.17 2.18 -3.90
N TYR A 149 15.89 2.50 -4.11
CA TYR A 149 15.26 3.64 -3.47
C TYR A 149 15.20 3.45 -1.94
N TYR A 150 14.80 2.26 -1.46
CA TYR A 150 14.73 1.95 -0.04
C TYR A 150 16.10 1.85 0.62
N GLU A 151 17.12 1.40 -0.11
CA GLU A 151 18.51 1.47 0.34
C GLU A 151 18.90 2.92 0.64
N LYS A 152 18.68 3.84 -0.31
CA LYS A 152 19.00 5.27 -0.14
C LYS A 152 18.16 5.94 0.93
N LEU A 153 16.89 5.59 1.04
CA LEU A 153 16.04 6.09 2.12
C LEU A 153 16.55 5.65 3.50
N ASN A 154 16.97 4.39 3.64
CA ASN A 154 17.53 3.89 4.88
C ASN A 154 18.93 4.47 5.19
N GLU A 155 19.76 4.75 4.17
CA GLU A 155 20.98 5.53 4.35
C GLU A 155 20.65 6.92 4.92
N LEU A 156 19.66 7.62 4.34
CA LEU A 156 19.23 8.93 4.81
C LEU A 156 18.72 8.89 6.27
N THR A 157 17.84 7.94 6.59
CA THR A 157 17.27 7.85 7.97
C THR A 157 18.33 7.45 9.00
N SER A 158 19.41 6.78 8.58
CA SER A 158 20.53 6.43 9.47
C SER A 158 21.30 7.62 10.00
N LEU A 159 21.16 8.81 9.38
CA LEU A 159 21.77 10.08 9.82
C LEU A 159 21.10 10.63 11.09
N ASN A 160 19.92 10.13 11.46
CA ASN A 160 19.31 10.47 12.74
C ASN A 160 20.03 9.72 13.87
N ASP A 161 20.83 10.42 14.65
CA ASP A 161 21.62 9.81 15.72
C ASP A 161 20.78 9.34 16.92
N LEU A 162 19.57 9.91 17.08
CA LEU A 162 18.70 9.62 18.23
C LEU A 162 17.78 8.43 17.96
N TYR A 163 17.24 8.35 16.73
CA TYR A 163 16.24 7.36 16.36
C TYR A 163 16.54 6.75 14.99
N LYS A 164 17.18 5.59 14.98
CA LYS A 164 17.54 4.87 13.75
C LYS A 164 16.37 4.02 13.26
N ILE A 165 15.38 4.68 12.66
CA ILE A 165 14.21 4.00 12.12
C ILE A 165 14.53 3.45 10.73
N LYS A 166 14.18 2.18 10.49
CA LYS A 166 14.31 1.55 9.17
C LYS A 166 12.97 1.42 8.49
N VAL A 167 12.95 1.73 7.20
CA VAL A 167 11.82 1.47 6.31
C VAL A 167 12.03 0.13 5.64
N LEU A 168 11.07 -0.77 5.77
CA LEU A 168 11.14 -2.15 5.31
C LEU A 168 9.99 -2.48 4.35
N THR A 169 10.32 -3.20 3.30
CA THR A 169 9.38 -3.63 2.25
C THR A 169 9.47 -5.15 2.07
N PRO A 170 8.85 -5.94 2.99
CA PRO A 170 9.03 -7.40 3.02
C PRO A 170 8.53 -8.12 1.78
N PHE A 171 7.70 -7.49 0.97
CA PHE A 171 7.07 -8.06 -0.22
C PHE A 171 7.71 -7.61 -1.53
N ILE A 172 8.80 -6.84 -1.47
CA ILE A 172 9.42 -6.21 -2.64
C ILE A 172 9.81 -7.19 -3.76
N ASP A 173 10.08 -8.43 -3.40
CA ASP A 173 10.42 -9.51 -4.34
C ASP A 173 9.24 -10.47 -4.59
N LEU A 174 8.09 -10.30 -3.91
CA LEU A 174 6.94 -11.17 -4.07
C LEU A 174 6.09 -10.77 -5.28
N THR A 175 5.57 -11.78 -5.96
CA THR A 175 4.52 -11.61 -6.95
C THR A 175 3.14 -11.49 -6.27
N LYS A 176 2.16 -10.92 -6.96
CA LYS A 176 0.77 -10.85 -6.49
C LYS A 176 0.18 -12.23 -6.15
N VAL A 177 0.60 -13.27 -6.87
CA VAL A 177 0.20 -14.66 -6.61
C VAL A 177 0.72 -15.14 -5.25
N GLU A 178 1.99 -14.87 -4.96
CA GLU A 178 2.62 -15.25 -3.69
C GLU A 178 2.03 -14.47 -2.51
N GLU A 179 1.69 -13.20 -2.70
CA GLU A 179 1.01 -12.40 -1.68
C GLU A 179 -0.39 -12.93 -1.36
N ILE A 180 -1.19 -13.29 -2.38
CA ILE A 180 -2.52 -13.87 -2.16
C ILE A 180 -2.40 -15.23 -1.46
N ALA A 181 -1.43 -16.07 -1.86
CA ALA A 181 -1.18 -17.35 -1.21
C ALA A 181 -0.80 -17.17 0.28
N LEU A 182 0.07 -16.17 0.57
CA LEU A 182 0.39 -15.80 1.94
C LEU A 182 -0.84 -15.29 2.69
N GLY A 183 -1.60 -14.36 2.10
CA GLY A 183 -2.80 -13.79 2.71
C GLY A 183 -3.83 -14.87 3.06
N LYS A 184 -4.01 -15.88 2.19
CA LYS A 184 -4.86 -17.05 2.47
C LYS A 184 -4.36 -17.81 3.71
N THR A 185 -3.05 -18.05 3.81
CA THR A 185 -2.46 -18.72 4.96
C THR A 185 -2.62 -17.92 6.27
N LEU A 186 -2.62 -16.59 6.15
CA LEU A 186 -2.80 -15.67 7.26
C LEU A 186 -4.27 -15.49 7.66
N GLY A 187 -5.22 -15.96 6.85
CA GLY A 187 -6.65 -15.78 7.06
C GLY A 187 -7.13 -14.36 6.72
N VAL A 188 -6.50 -13.71 5.73
CA VAL A 188 -6.91 -12.39 5.25
C VAL A 188 -8.28 -12.49 4.58
N PRO A 189 -9.27 -11.69 4.99
CA PRO A 189 -10.55 -11.59 4.31
C PRO A 189 -10.40 -10.68 3.09
N PHE A 190 -10.18 -11.27 1.92
CA PHE A 190 -9.91 -10.50 0.69
C PHE A 190 -11.08 -9.64 0.22
N GLU A 191 -12.31 -9.95 0.65
CA GLU A 191 -13.50 -9.12 0.47
C GLU A 191 -13.39 -7.74 1.17
N ASP A 192 -12.53 -7.64 2.16
CA ASP A 192 -12.28 -6.38 2.88
C ASP A 192 -11.08 -5.60 2.32
N THR A 193 -10.57 -5.99 1.17
CA THR A 193 -9.49 -5.27 0.49
C THR A 193 -9.99 -4.56 -0.76
N TRP A 194 -9.38 -3.47 -1.16
CA TRP A 194 -9.74 -2.75 -2.37
C TRP A 194 -8.52 -2.52 -3.26
N THR A 195 -8.66 -2.80 -4.55
CA THR A 195 -7.54 -2.68 -5.51
C THR A 195 -7.91 -1.82 -6.71
N CYS A 196 -9.20 -1.64 -6.99
CA CYS A 196 -9.68 -0.98 -8.19
C CYS A 196 -9.40 0.53 -8.17
N TYR A 197 -8.86 1.06 -9.28
CA TYR A 197 -8.61 2.49 -9.43
C TYR A 197 -9.88 3.30 -9.71
N GLU A 198 -10.89 2.71 -10.35
CA GLU A 198 -12.09 3.42 -10.77
C GLU A 198 -13.27 3.18 -9.82
N GLY A 199 -13.56 1.92 -9.53
CA GLY A 199 -14.71 1.53 -8.72
C GLY A 199 -16.06 2.03 -9.26
N SER A 200 -17.12 1.33 -8.96
CA SER A 200 -18.47 1.83 -9.19
C SER A 200 -19.01 2.54 -7.95
N LYS A 201 -20.05 3.35 -8.11
CA LYS A 201 -20.76 3.98 -6.99
C LYS A 201 -21.36 2.95 -6.02
N ASP A 202 -21.60 1.74 -6.51
CA ASP A 202 -22.18 0.64 -5.74
C ASP A 202 -21.09 -0.20 -5.01
N GLY A 203 -19.84 0.28 -4.97
CA GLY A 203 -18.75 -0.39 -4.26
C GLY A 203 -18.24 -1.66 -4.95
N LYS A 204 -18.48 -1.80 -6.28
CA LYS A 204 -17.94 -2.91 -7.08
C LYS A 204 -16.69 -2.48 -7.83
N PRO A 205 -15.69 -3.38 -7.98
CA PRO A 205 -14.54 -3.10 -8.83
C PRO A 205 -14.96 -3.02 -10.29
N CYS A 206 -14.24 -2.23 -11.11
CA CYS A 206 -14.53 -2.10 -12.54
C CYS A 206 -14.20 -3.37 -13.36
N GLY A 207 -13.32 -4.23 -12.84
CA GLY A 207 -12.91 -5.49 -13.48
C GLY A 207 -11.94 -5.34 -14.66
N ILE A 208 -11.68 -4.13 -15.15
CA ILE A 208 -10.93 -3.87 -16.39
C ILE A 208 -9.63 -3.08 -16.21
N CYS A 209 -9.49 -2.28 -15.15
CA CYS A 209 -8.24 -1.55 -14.93
C CYS A 209 -7.08 -2.53 -14.63
N HIS A 210 -5.85 -2.06 -14.83
CA HIS A 210 -4.64 -2.87 -14.62
C HIS A 210 -4.63 -3.59 -13.26
N SER A 211 -4.95 -2.89 -12.18
CA SER A 211 -4.99 -3.49 -10.83
C SER A 211 -6.08 -4.55 -10.66
N CYS A 212 -7.25 -4.39 -11.29
CA CYS A 212 -8.28 -5.42 -11.30
C CYS A 212 -7.83 -6.64 -12.09
N ALA A 213 -7.22 -6.45 -13.27
CA ALA A 213 -6.75 -7.54 -14.12
C ALA A 213 -5.64 -8.35 -13.42
N GLU A 214 -4.65 -7.67 -12.83
CA GLU A 214 -3.58 -8.31 -12.07
C GLU A 214 -4.13 -9.15 -10.90
N ARG A 215 -5.06 -8.58 -10.12
CA ARG A 215 -5.70 -9.25 -9.00
C ARG A 215 -6.47 -10.50 -9.46
N LEU A 216 -7.33 -10.37 -10.47
CA LEU A 216 -8.12 -11.48 -11.00
C LEU A 216 -7.24 -12.61 -11.55
N GLU A 217 -6.18 -12.25 -12.29
CA GLU A 217 -5.23 -13.23 -12.82
C GLU A 217 -4.51 -13.98 -11.71
N ALA A 218 -4.11 -13.28 -10.64
CA ALA A 218 -3.43 -13.89 -9.51
C ALA A 218 -4.35 -14.87 -8.74
N PHE A 219 -5.61 -14.50 -8.49
CA PHE A 219 -6.59 -15.43 -7.91
C PHE A 219 -6.81 -16.66 -8.81
N LYS A 220 -6.96 -16.45 -10.14
CA LYS A 220 -7.13 -17.52 -11.12
C LYS A 220 -5.94 -18.49 -11.13
N LYS A 221 -4.70 -17.98 -11.07
CA LYS A 221 -3.50 -18.83 -11.03
C LYS A 221 -3.44 -19.72 -9.78
N LEU A 222 -4.07 -19.31 -8.70
CA LEU A 222 -4.19 -20.10 -7.46
C LEU A 222 -5.41 -21.03 -7.46
N GLY A 223 -6.23 -21.04 -8.51
CA GLY A 223 -7.48 -21.80 -8.57
C GLY A 223 -8.52 -21.27 -7.57
N LEU A 224 -8.45 -20.00 -7.21
CA LEU A 224 -9.35 -19.33 -6.27
C LEU A 224 -10.27 -18.38 -7.01
N LYS A 225 -11.47 -18.15 -6.46
CA LYS A 225 -12.33 -17.04 -6.86
C LYS A 225 -11.95 -15.78 -6.06
N ASP A 226 -11.97 -14.62 -6.73
CA ASP A 226 -11.81 -13.35 -6.05
C ASP A 226 -13.15 -12.92 -5.44
N PRO A 227 -13.24 -12.78 -4.10
CA PRO A 227 -14.50 -12.46 -3.42
C PRO A 227 -15.04 -11.05 -3.70
N LEU A 228 -14.27 -10.17 -4.37
CA LEU A 228 -14.77 -8.87 -4.82
C LEU A 228 -15.53 -8.94 -6.15
N ASN A 229 -15.38 -10.00 -6.90
CA ASN A 229 -15.93 -10.18 -8.25
C ASN A 229 -16.97 -11.31 -8.34
N ASP A 230 -17.46 -11.75 -7.18
CA ASP A 230 -18.58 -12.71 -7.08
C ASP A 230 -19.94 -12.02 -7.15
#